data_5af9dad7cc042a2267358305ca26d34c
#
_entry.id   5af9dad7cc042a2267358305ca26d34c
#
_cell.length_a   1.000
_cell.length_b   1.000
_cell.length_c   1.000
_cell.angle_alpha   90.00
_cell.angle_beta   90.00
_cell.angle_gamma   90.00
#
_symmetry.space_group_name_H-M   'P 1'
#
loop_
_entity.id
_entity.type
_entity.pdbx_description
1 polymer ?
#
loop_
_entity_poly.entity_id
_entity_poly.type
_entity_poly.pdbx_seq_one_letter_code
_entity_poly.pdbx_strand_id
1 'polypeptide(L)'
;MKYALITLTLFGALSFSCLNGTQPSAEDEISEQSNSSINESGDSIESRFICPAGFKRVLAEPSSFSSYLRDLPLKKYGSPVALFDGSLKSNQQAHLSVIDLAIGKRDLHQCADAVMRLRAEYLFNSGQFEKIHFNFTNGFRADFSTWKAGNRISVSGNTVTWKPSTSSNGTSESFWKYLEMVFSYAGTASLDKELPSKSILEMKAGDLLIQGGFPGHAVIVIDMCENETTGEKMYMLAQSYMPAQEIHVLKNPSEDELTVWFELNENETIRTPEWTFTKNDLKSF
;
A
#
# COMPACT_ATOMS: atom_id res chain seq x y z
N MET A 1 -12.71 -28.93 -83.25
CA MET A 1 -11.86 -28.04 -84.07
C MET A 1 -10.78 -27.62 -83.10
N LYS A 2 -9.60 -28.32 -83.11
CA LYS A 2 -8.39 -27.99 -83.85
C LYS A 2 -7.98 -26.51 -83.62
N TYR A 3 -6.90 -26.26 -82.91
CA TYR A 3 -5.49 -25.98 -83.28
C TYR A 3 -4.79 -25.55 -81.97
N ALA A 4 -3.75 -26.10 -81.50
CA ALA A 4 -2.34 -26.24 -81.92
C ALA A 4 -1.42 -25.28 -81.09
N LEU A 5 -0.50 -25.97 -80.48
CA LEU A 5 0.80 -25.63 -79.89
C LEU A 5 1.55 -24.45 -80.56
N ILE A 6 2.26 -23.65 -79.72
CA ILE A 6 3.63 -23.22 -80.01
C ILE A 6 4.39 -23.04 -78.65
N THR A 7 5.44 -23.82 -78.48
CA THR A 7 6.50 -23.74 -77.48
C THR A 7 7.53 -22.73 -77.93
N LEU A 8 7.95 -21.86 -76.96
CA LEU A 8 9.18 -21.07 -77.17
C LEU A 8 10.02 -21.15 -75.88
N THR A 9 11.11 -21.88 -76.02
CA THR A 9 12.18 -21.97 -75.01
C THR A 9 13.12 -20.76 -75.13
N LEU A 10 13.37 -20.03 -74.03
CA LEU A 10 14.49 -19.10 -73.95
C LEU A 10 15.34 -19.47 -72.80
N PHE A 11 16.59 -19.79 -73.07
CA PHE A 11 17.71 -19.92 -72.10
C PHE A 11 18.09 -18.56 -71.61
N GLY A 12 18.09 -18.37 -70.30
CA GLY A 12 18.61 -17.20 -69.65
C GLY A 12 19.56 -17.59 -68.48
N ALA A 13 20.80 -17.14 -68.58
CA ALA A 13 21.94 -17.50 -67.77
C ALA A 13 21.74 -17.13 -66.28
N LEU A 14 22.03 -18.11 -65.44
CA LEU A 14 22.18 -17.87 -63.95
C LEU A 14 23.50 -17.17 -63.69
N SER A 15 23.42 -15.92 -63.23
CA SER A 15 24.50 -15.24 -62.53
C SER A 15 24.34 -15.44 -61.03
N PHE A 16 25.20 -16.27 -60.46
CA PHE A 16 25.36 -16.41 -59.02
C PHE A 16 25.99 -15.13 -58.45
N SER A 17 25.20 -14.33 -57.76
CA SER A 17 25.71 -13.24 -56.92
C SER A 17 25.82 -13.76 -55.49
N CYS A 18 27.05 -13.94 -55.00
CA CYS A 18 27.35 -14.22 -53.60
C CYS A 18 26.96 -13.00 -52.74
N LEU A 19 25.82 -13.05 -52.11
CA LEU A 19 25.50 -12.18 -50.98
C LEU A 19 26.14 -12.76 -49.71
N ASN A 20 27.22 -12.12 -49.27
CA ASN A 20 27.74 -12.31 -47.92
C ASN A 20 26.65 -11.91 -46.91
N GLY A 21 25.91 -12.88 -46.42
CA GLY A 21 25.10 -12.73 -45.23
C GLY A 21 26.01 -12.73 -44.02
N THR A 22 26.31 -11.58 -43.48
CA THR A 22 26.79 -11.43 -42.09
C THR A 22 25.69 -11.98 -41.17
N GLN A 23 25.96 -13.15 -40.55
CA GLN A 23 25.17 -13.59 -39.41
C GLN A 23 25.29 -12.53 -38.30
N PRO A 24 24.18 -12.09 -37.67
CA PRO A 24 24.26 -11.28 -36.47
C PRO A 24 24.98 -12.10 -35.41
N SER A 25 25.98 -11.49 -34.80
CA SER A 25 26.70 -12.05 -33.66
C SER A 25 25.76 -12.21 -32.49
N ALA A 26 25.92 -13.28 -31.71
CA ALA A 26 25.13 -13.63 -30.54
C ALA A 26 25.30 -12.64 -29.34
N GLU A 27 25.72 -11.40 -29.58
CA GLU A 27 25.96 -10.36 -28.57
C GLU A 27 24.89 -9.26 -28.56
N ASP A 28 23.90 -9.29 -29.47
CA ASP A 28 22.84 -8.25 -29.55
C ASP A 28 21.51 -8.68 -28.91
N GLU A 29 21.45 -9.80 -28.19
CA GLU A 29 20.36 -10.09 -27.26
C GLU A 29 20.70 -9.55 -25.85
N ILE A 30 21.03 -8.28 -25.75
CA ILE A 30 20.80 -7.55 -24.50
C ILE A 30 19.27 -7.35 -24.46
N SER A 31 18.59 -8.26 -23.74
CA SER A 31 17.19 -8.14 -23.42
C SER A 31 16.89 -6.70 -23.01
N GLU A 32 15.98 -6.04 -23.71
CA GLU A 32 15.23 -4.90 -23.15
C GLU A 32 14.54 -5.41 -21.89
N GLN A 33 15.27 -5.44 -20.77
CA GLN A 33 14.65 -5.50 -19.46
C GLN A 33 13.80 -4.24 -19.37
N SER A 34 12.49 -4.43 -19.53
CA SER A 34 11.51 -3.38 -19.31
C SER A 34 11.83 -2.72 -17.97
N ASN A 35 12.13 -1.44 -17.99
CA ASN A 35 12.40 -0.58 -16.81
C ASN A 35 11.14 -0.38 -15.96
N SER A 36 10.21 -1.34 -15.98
CA SER A 36 8.97 -1.26 -15.22
C SER A 36 9.27 -1.45 -13.73
N SER A 37 8.97 -0.44 -12.94
CA SER A 37 9.03 -0.50 -11.48
C SER A 37 7.93 -1.40 -10.86
N ILE A 38 7.13 -2.08 -11.70
CA ILE A 38 6.00 -2.92 -11.31
C ILE A 38 6.15 -4.31 -11.91
N ASN A 39 6.16 -5.33 -11.04
CA ASN A 39 6.02 -6.73 -11.39
C ASN A 39 4.56 -7.15 -11.24
N GLU A 40 3.80 -7.21 -12.33
CA GLU A 40 2.36 -7.50 -12.32
C GLU A 40 2.01 -8.88 -11.72
N SER A 41 2.95 -9.83 -11.72
CA SER A 41 2.78 -11.17 -11.15
C SER A 41 3.11 -11.26 -9.65
N GLY A 42 3.74 -10.23 -9.08
CA GLY A 42 4.01 -10.17 -7.63
C GLY A 42 2.70 -10.18 -6.82
N ASP A 43 2.69 -10.85 -5.70
CA ASP A 43 1.52 -11.06 -4.83
C ASP A 43 1.65 -10.40 -3.45
N SER A 44 2.76 -9.70 -3.20
CA SER A 44 3.00 -8.90 -1.99
C SER A 44 3.52 -7.51 -2.37
N ILE A 45 3.59 -6.61 -1.41
CA ILE A 45 4.20 -5.27 -1.60
C ILE A 45 5.64 -5.44 -2.12
N GLU A 46 6.42 -6.31 -1.50
CA GLU A 46 7.82 -6.51 -1.87
C GLU A 46 7.97 -7.10 -3.27
N SER A 47 7.18 -8.10 -3.62
CA SER A 47 7.29 -8.80 -4.90
C SER A 47 6.69 -8.01 -6.08
N ARG A 48 5.70 -7.13 -5.83
CA ARG A 48 5.03 -6.31 -6.83
C ARG A 48 5.80 -5.06 -7.22
N PHE A 49 6.36 -4.35 -6.26
CA PHE A 49 6.97 -3.04 -6.50
C PHE A 49 8.49 -3.14 -6.42
N ILE A 50 9.15 -2.77 -7.50
CA ILE A 50 10.61 -2.79 -7.63
C ILE A 50 11.13 -1.39 -7.32
N CYS A 51 12.25 -1.29 -6.60
CA CYS A 51 12.92 -0.01 -6.38
C CYS A 51 13.37 0.59 -7.72
N PRO A 52 13.31 1.90 -7.89
CA PRO A 52 13.86 2.57 -9.07
C PRO A 52 15.34 2.25 -9.29
N ALA A 53 15.82 2.41 -10.52
CA ALA A 53 17.22 2.16 -10.87
C ALA A 53 18.16 2.99 -9.96
N GLY A 54 19.17 2.34 -9.40
CA GLY A 54 20.11 2.96 -8.46
C GLY A 54 19.65 2.99 -7.00
N PHE A 55 18.39 2.59 -6.71
CA PHE A 55 17.87 2.51 -5.35
C PHE A 55 17.80 1.06 -4.87
N LYS A 56 17.96 0.87 -3.56
CA LYS A 56 17.74 -0.39 -2.86
C LYS A 56 16.73 -0.20 -1.73
N ARG A 57 15.98 -1.25 -1.41
CA ARG A 57 15.10 -1.20 -0.24
C ARG A 57 15.89 -0.91 1.02
N VAL A 58 15.37 0.01 1.83
CA VAL A 58 15.88 0.24 3.18
C VAL A 58 15.74 -1.06 3.96
N LEU A 59 16.79 -1.47 4.67
CA LEU A 59 16.78 -2.70 5.45
C LEU A 59 15.65 -2.68 6.49
N ALA A 60 14.91 -3.76 6.55
CA ALA A 60 13.90 -3.99 7.59
C ALA A 60 14.37 -5.14 8.48
N GLU A 61 14.36 -4.91 9.79
CA GLU A 61 14.66 -5.99 10.74
C GLU A 61 13.61 -7.10 10.62
N PRO A 62 14.01 -8.37 10.66
CA PRO A 62 13.07 -9.48 10.63
C PRO A 62 12.00 -9.34 11.71
N SER A 63 10.75 -9.66 11.36
CA SER A 63 9.59 -9.53 12.25
C SER A 63 9.29 -8.11 12.74
N SER A 64 9.87 -7.08 12.13
CA SER A 64 9.51 -5.67 12.39
C SER A 64 8.19 -5.28 11.73
N PHE A 65 7.65 -4.13 12.10
CA PHE A 65 6.45 -3.60 11.44
C PHE A 65 6.71 -3.31 9.95
N SER A 66 7.90 -2.82 9.60
CA SER A 66 8.29 -2.61 8.21
C SER A 66 8.34 -3.92 7.41
N SER A 67 8.86 -5.01 7.98
CA SER A 67 8.83 -6.34 7.34
C SER A 67 7.39 -6.82 7.14
N TYR A 68 6.54 -6.70 8.18
CA TYR A 68 5.12 -7.04 8.07
C TYR A 68 4.40 -6.28 6.94
N LEU A 69 4.68 -4.98 6.77
CA LEU A 69 4.07 -4.16 5.72
C LEU A 69 4.50 -4.62 4.32
N ARG A 70 5.74 -5.04 4.14
CA ARG A 70 6.25 -5.57 2.87
C ARG A 70 5.62 -6.91 2.47
N ASP A 71 5.30 -7.72 3.48
CA ASP A 71 4.70 -9.04 3.30
C ASP A 71 3.18 -8.97 3.08
N LEU A 72 2.56 -7.79 3.14
CA LEU A 72 1.11 -7.66 2.93
C LEU A 72 0.70 -8.21 1.56
N PRO A 73 -0.31 -9.11 1.54
CA PRO A 73 -0.77 -9.72 0.31
C PRO A 73 -1.48 -8.70 -0.57
N LEU A 74 -1.29 -8.82 -1.88
CA LEU A 74 -1.95 -7.99 -2.89
C LEU A 74 -2.93 -8.80 -3.71
N LYS A 75 -4.04 -8.19 -4.05
CA LYS A 75 -4.93 -8.70 -5.10
C LYS A 75 -4.23 -8.74 -6.45
N LYS A 76 -4.80 -9.47 -7.41
CA LYS A 76 -4.31 -9.47 -8.78
C LYS A 76 -4.10 -8.04 -9.30
N TYR A 77 -3.02 -7.81 -10.03
CA TYR A 77 -2.75 -6.51 -10.64
C TYR A 77 -3.95 -6.02 -11.48
N GLY A 78 -4.26 -4.74 -11.38
CA GLY A 78 -5.42 -4.14 -12.02
C GLY A 78 -6.76 -4.40 -11.31
N SER A 79 -6.78 -5.06 -10.14
CA SER A 79 -8.00 -5.21 -9.36
C SER A 79 -8.53 -3.84 -8.91
N PRO A 80 -9.85 -3.58 -9.06
CA PRO A 80 -10.44 -2.34 -8.58
C PRO A 80 -10.55 -2.32 -7.06
N VAL A 81 -10.55 -1.12 -6.47
CA VAL A 81 -10.87 -0.90 -5.06
C VAL A 81 -12.38 -1.03 -4.86
N ALA A 82 -12.80 -1.92 -3.96
CA ALA A 82 -14.18 -2.07 -3.53
C ALA A 82 -14.46 -1.34 -2.21
N LEU A 83 -15.71 -0.91 -2.03
CA LEU A 83 -16.23 -0.36 -0.80
C LEU A 83 -16.77 -1.48 0.11
N PHE A 84 -17.08 -1.15 1.35
CA PHE A 84 -17.61 -2.08 2.37
C PHE A 84 -18.90 -2.80 1.96
N ASP A 85 -19.70 -2.21 1.07
CA ASP A 85 -20.95 -2.75 0.55
C ASP A 85 -20.81 -3.55 -0.76
N GLY A 86 -19.57 -3.67 -1.27
CA GLY A 86 -19.22 -4.36 -2.51
C GLY A 86 -19.31 -3.50 -3.77
N SER A 87 -19.77 -2.26 -3.68
CA SER A 87 -19.69 -1.31 -4.80
C SER A 87 -18.26 -0.86 -5.04
N LEU A 88 -17.98 -0.26 -6.19
CA LEU A 88 -16.64 0.20 -6.52
C LEU A 88 -16.41 1.64 -6.06
N LYS A 89 -15.19 1.93 -5.60
CA LYS A 89 -14.71 3.30 -5.39
C LYS A 89 -14.86 4.11 -6.68
N SER A 90 -15.32 5.34 -6.58
CA SER A 90 -15.52 6.23 -7.75
C SER A 90 -14.20 6.58 -8.45
N ASN A 91 -13.16 6.93 -7.68
CA ASN A 91 -11.85 7.25 -8.21
C ASN A 91 -10.92 6.03 -8.23
N GLN A 92 -10.97 5.25 -9.32
CA GLN A 92 -10.10 4.11 -9.53
C GLN A 92 -8.69 4.51 -10.02
N GLN A 93 -8.45 5.79 -10.33
CA GLN A 93 -7.14 6.26 -10.82
C GLN A 93 -6.16 6.61 -9.69
N ALA A 94 -6.62 6.54 -8.44
CA ALA A 94 -5.81 6.89 -7.28
C ALA A 94 -4.77 5.82 -6.89
N HIS A 95 -4.92 4.58 -7.38
CA HIS A 95 -4.14 3.43 -6.90
C HIS A 95 -3.48 2.64 -8.03
N LEU A 96 -2.49 1.83 -7.65
CA LEU A 96 -1.82 0.85 -8.52
C LEU A 96 -1.99 -0.59 -8.04
N SER A 97 -2.31 -0.82 -6.78
CA SER A 97 -2.61 -2.17 -6.26
C SER A 97 -3.52 -2.10 -5.04
N VAL A 98 -4.28 -3.16 -4.81
CA VAL A 98 -5.17 -3.31 -3.67
C VAL A 98 -4.60 -4.36 -2.72
N ILE A 99 -4.53 -4.05 -1.43
CA ILE A 99 -4.10 -4.99 -0.39
C ILE A 99 -5.24 -5.98 -0.13
N ASP A 100 -4.94 -7.28 -0.18
CA ASP A 100 -5.94 -8.35 -0.04
C ASP A 100 -6.25 -8.64 1.43
N LEU A 101 -6.96 -7.70 2.05
CA LEU A 101 -7.45 -7.78 3.43
C LEU A 101 -8.93 -7.47 3.47
N ALA A 102 -9.75 -8.40 3.99
CA ALA A 102 -11.20 -8.19 4.13
C ALA A 102 -11.49 -7.02 5.08
N ILE A 103 -12.36 -6.08 4.69
CA ILE A 103 -12.64 -4.84 5.43
C ILE A 103 -13.93 -4.89 6.27
N GLY A 104 -14.62 -6.02 6.29
CA GLY A 104 -15.93 -6.14 6.94
C GLY A 104 -17.08 -5.60 6.07
N LYS A 105 -18.27 -5.48 6.68
CA LYS A 105 -19.53 -5.09 5.97
C LYS A 105 -20.15 -3.81 6.52
N ARG A 106 -19.39 -3.05 7.31
CA ARG A 106 -19.84 -1.80 7.92
C ARG A 106 -19.00 -0.64 7.39
N ASP A 107 -19.59 0.54 7.29
CA ASP A 107 -18.86 1.76 6.93
C ASP A 107 -17.99 2.26 8.11
N LEU A 108 -16.96 1.48 8.45
CA LEU A 108 -16.06 1.74 9.58
C LEU A 108 -14.58 1.74 9.17
N HIS A 109 -14.18 0.92 8.24
CA HIS A 109 -12.77 0.77 7.86
C HIS A 109 -12.34 1.92 6.92
N GLN A 110 -12.26 3.15 7.47
CA GLN A 110 -11.89 4.36 6.74
C GLN A 110 -10.39 4.65 6.88
N CYS A 111 -9.92 5.85 6.54
CA CYS A 111 -8.50 6.19 6.42
C CYS A 111 -7.67 5.91 7.70
N ALA A 112 -8.07 6.47 8.84
CA ALA A 112 -7.38 6.24 10.12
C ALA A 112 -7.53 4.79 10.60
N ASP A 113 -8.69 4.18 10.33
CA ASP A 113 -9.00 2.82 10.77
C ASP A 113 -8.11 1.78 10.08
N ALA A 114 -7.83 1.99 8.80
CA ALA A 114 -6.90 1.16 8.04
C ALA A 114 -5.49 1.20 8.66
N VAL A 115 -5.02 2.37 9.04
CA VAL A 115 -3.71 2.54 9.68
C VAL A 115 -3.66 1.89 11.06
N MET A 116 -4.67 2.15 11.89
CA MET A 116 -4.82 1.52 13.22
C MET A 116 -4.90 0.00 13.10
N ARG A 117 -5.63 -0.51 12.11
CA ARG A 117 -5.72 -1.94 11.83
C ARG A 117 -4.37 -2.56 11.50
N LEU A 118 -3.63 -2.02 10.54
CA LEU A 118 -2.33 -2.58 10.13
C LEU A 118 -1.37 -2.66 11.33
N ARG A 119 -1.34 -1.61 12.16
CA ARG A 119 -0.54 -1.62 13.38
C ARG A 119 -1.01 -2.66 14.39
N ALA A 120 -2.31 -2.74 14.62
CA ALA A 120 -2.90 -3.68 15.57
C ALA A 120 -2.74 -5.14 15.12
N GLU A 121 -2.94 -5.45 13.84
CA GLU A 121 -2.72 -6.80 13.30
C GLU A 121 -1.27 -7.25 13.40
N TYR A 122 -0.31 -6.38 13.10
CA TYR A 122 1.11 -6.65 13.33
C TYR A 122 1.38 -7.03 14.80
N LEU A 123 0.91 -6.23 15.74
CA LEU A 123 1.11 -6.47 17.16
C LEU A 123 0.36 -7.73 17.65
N PHE A 124 -0.83 -7.98 17.12
CA PHE A 124 -1.62 -9.18 17.44
C PHE A 124 -0.91 -10.45 16.95
N ASN A 125 -0.45 -10.47 15.70
CA ASN A 125 0.23 -11.61 15.09
C ASN A 125 1.58 -11.91 15.76
N SER A 126 2.24 -10.86 16.28
CA SER A 126 3.49 -11.01 17.04
C SER A 126 3.29 -11.26 18.55
N GLY A 127 2.03 -11.44 19.00
CA GLY A 127 1.70 -11.72 20.40
C GLY A 127 1.89 -10.54 21.36
N GLN A 128 2.09 -9.31 20.85
CA GLN A 128 2.36 -8.11 21.65
C GLN A 128 1.06 -7.43 22.10
N PHE A 129 0.13 -8.18 22.67
CA PHE A 129 -1.23 -7.72 22.99
C PHE A 129 -1.29 -6.51 23.90
N GLU A 130 -0.33 -6.36 24.81
CA GLU A 130 -0.24 -5.24 25.77
C GLU A 130 0.12 -3.90 25.09
N LYS A 131 0.64 -3.96 23.86
CA LYS A 131 0.97 -2.78 23.09
C LYS A 131 -0.19 -2.30 22.20
N ILE A 132 -1.26 -3.10 22.06
CA ILE A 132 -2.40 -2.73 21.23
C ILE A 132 -3.33 -1.83 22.03
N HIS A 133 -3.37 -0.56 21.67
CA HIS A 133 -4.31 0.42 22.22
C HIS A 133 -4.50 1.56 21.24
N PHE A 134 -5.65 2.24 21.35
CA PHE A 134 -5.96 3.48 20.64
C PHE A 134 -6.84 4.35 21.51
N ASN A 135 -6.66 5.67 21.41
CA ASN A 135 -7.49 6.61 22.15
C ASN A 135 -8.74 6.96 21.31
N PHE A 136 -9.90 6.93 21.96
CA PHE A 136 -11.12 7.49 21.38
C PHE A 136 -11.03 9.01 21.30
N THR A 137 -11.88 9.64 20.49
CA THR A 137 -11.87 11.10 20.32
C THR A 137 -12.09 11.86 21.65
N ASN A 138 -12.77 11.26 22.63
CA ASN A 138 -12.94 11.82 23.97
C ASN A 138 -11.76 11.56 24.93
N GLY A 139 -10.69 10.91 24.47
CA GLY A 139 -9.49 10.59 25.25
C GLY A 139 -9.56 9.26 26.03
N PHE A 140 -10.65 8.48 25.92
CA PHE A 140 -10.70 7.16 26.54
C PHE A 140 -9.71 6.22 25.85
N ARG A 141 -8.84 5.57 26.65
CA ARG A 141 -7.87 4.60 26.16
C ARG A 141 -8.51 3.20 26.06
N ALA A 142 -8.61 2.70 24.85
CA ALA A 142 -9.11 1.36 24.54
C ALA A 142 -7.95 0.37 24.46
N ASP A 143 -7.62 -0.32 25.55
CA ASP A 143 -6.56 -1.34 25.59
C ASP A 143 -7.10 -2.71 25.19
N PHE A 144 -6.44 -3.37 24.21
CA PHE A 144 -6.84 -4.71 23.80
C PHE A 144 -6.61 -5.77 24.90
N SER A 145 -5.61 -5.62 25.73
CA SER A 145 -5.38 -6.52 26.88
C SER A 145 -6.57 -6.55 27.84
N THR A 146 -7.17 -5.37 28.12
CA THR A 146 -8.41 -5.27 28.92
C THR A 146 -9.60 -5.93 28.21
N TRP A 147 -9.74 -5.75 26.91
CA TRP A 147 -10.76 -6.44 26.11
C TRP A 147 -10.56 -7.96 26.12
N LYS A 148 -9.34 -8.42 25.88
CA LYS A 148 -8.96 -9.83 25.91
C LYS A 148 -9.23 -10.48 27.26
N ALA A 149 -9.07 -9.76 28.37
CA ALA A 149 -9.40 -10.23 29.72
C ALA A 149 -10.90 -10.40 29.98
N GLY A 150 -11.77 -10.10 29.01
CA GLY A 150 -13.23 -10.31 29.08
C GLY A 150 -14.04 -9.04 29.35
N ASN A 151 -13.41 -7.87 29.42
CA ASN A 151 -14.12 -6.61 29.54
C ASN A 151 -14.63 -6.15 28.16
N ARG A 152 -15.67 -5.32 28.19
CA ARG A 152 -16.21 -4.65 26.99
C ARG A 152 -16.39 -3.18 27.25
N ILE A 153 -16.21 -2.37 26.21
CA ILE A 153 -16.39 -0.92 26.29
C ILE A 153 -17.89 -0.60 26.21
N SER A 154 -18.36 0.18 27.16
CA SER A 154 -19.74 0.71 27.21
C SER A 154 -19.69 2.21 27.02
N VAL A 155 -20.42 2.69 26.01
CA VAL A 155 -20.52 4.11 25.68
C VAL A 155 -21.92 4.63 25.99
N SER A 156 -22.00 5.74 26.74
CA SER A 156 -23.26 6.45 27.02
C SER A 156 -23.01 7.96 26.93
N GLY A 157 -23.37 8.56 25.80
CA GLY A 157 -22.96 9.93 25.48
C GLY A 157 -21.42 10.04 25.46
N ASN A 158 -20.88 10.99 26.22
CA ASN A 158 -19.42 11.16 26.35
C ASN A 158 -18.78 10.26 27.41
N THR A 159 -19.56 9.53 28.17
CA THR A 159 -19.04 8.64 29.22
C THR A 159 -18.70 7.30 28.61
N VAL A 160 -17.43 6.91 28.70
CA VAL A 160 -16.91 5.61 28.23
C VAL A 160 -16.31 4.87 29.40
N THR A 161 -16.68 3.60 29.59
CA THR A 161 -16.22 2.77 30.71
C THR A 161 -15.99 1.32 30.27
N TRP A 162 -15.08 0.64 30.94
CA TRP A 162 -14.96 -0.80 30.88
C TRP A 162 -16.01 -1.48 31.76
N LYS A 163 -16.63 -2.53 31.24
CA LYS A 163 -17.55 -3.39 31.98
C LYS A 163 -17.18 -4.86 31.81
N PRO A 164 -17.08 -5.66 32.88
CA PRO A 164 -16.96 -7.11 32.78
C PRO A 164 -18.15 -7.68 31.98
N SER A 165 -17.89 -8.57 31.03
CA SER A 165 -18.95 -9.07 30.11
C SER A 165 -18.83 -10.55 29.76
N THR A 166 -17.63 -11.04 29.54
CA THR A 166 -17.38 -12.40 29.07
C THR A 166 -16.19 -13.04 29.79
N SER A 167 -15.94 -14.33 29.58
CA SER A 167 -14.64 -14.92 29.90
C SER A 167 -13.55 -14.32 28.99
N SER A 168 -12.29 -14.47 29.42
CA SER A 168 -11.13 -14.08 28.61
C SER A 168 -11.20 -14.67 27.19
N ASN A 169 -10.99 -13.85 26.17
CA ASN A 169 -11.11 -14.24 24.77
C ASN A 169 -10.14 -13.43 23.88
N GLY A 170 -9.10 -14.10 23.40
CA GLY A 170 -8.09 -13.53 22.49
C GLY A 170 -8.17 -14.07 21.06
N THR A 171 -9.32 -14.58 20.62
CA THR A 171 -9.51 -15.06 19.24
C THR A 171 -9.49 -13.91 18.22
N SER A 172 -9.20 -14.23 16.96
CA SER A 172 -9.25 -13.26 15.86
C SER A 172 -10.63 -12.61 15.69
N GLU A 173 -11.72 -13.37 15.96
CA GLU A 173 -13.09 -12.81 15.95
C GLU A 173 -13.29 -11.76 17.06
N SER A 174 -12.79 -12.04 18.27
CA SER A 174 -12.84 -11.10 19.39
C SER A 174 -11.99 -9.86 19.12
N PHE A 175 -10.82 -10.05 18.50
CA PHE A 175 -9.95 -8.97 18.07
C PHE A 175 -10.61 -8.09 17.02
N TRP A 176 -11.29 -8.67 16.02
CA TRP A 176 -12.04 -7.88 15.02
C TRP A 176 -13.15 -7.05 15.67
N LYS A 177 -13.91 -7.61 16.63
CA LYS A 177 -14.92 -6.87 17.38
C LYS A 177 -14.33 -5.70 18.19
N TYR A 178 -13.11 -5.88 18.72
CA TYR A 178 -12.38 -4.79 19.35
C TYR A 178 -12.02 -3.71 18.34
N LEU A 179 -11.50 -4.06 17.17
CA LEU A 179 -11.19 -3.09 16.10
C LEU A 179 -12.44 -2.34 15.65
N GLU A 180 -13.57 -3.00 15.45
CA GLU A 180 -14.84 -2.32 15.11
C GLU A 180 -15.27 -1.31 16.19
N MET A 181 -15.02 -1.61 17.47
CA MET A 181 -15.26 -0.67 18.57
C MET A 181 -14.31 0.54 18.48
N VAL A 182 -13.02 0.30 18.19
CA VAL A 182 -12.03 1.37 18.00
C VAL A 182 -12.46 2.25 16.81
N PHE A 183 -12.75 1.68 15.65
CA PHE A 183 -13.16 2.41 14.44
C PHE A 183 -14.44 3.25 14.64
N SER A 184 -15.30 2.84 15.56
CA SER A 184 -16.54 3.59 15.85
C SER A 184 -16.31 4.87 16.65
N TYR A 185 -15.19 4.99 17.37
CA TYR A 185 -14.98 6.10 18.34
C TYR A 185 -13.59 6.75 18.27
N ALA A 186 -12.62 6.14 17.61
CA ALA A 186 -11.34 6.73 17.26
C ALA A 186 -11.39 7.25 15.81
N GLY A 187 -10.40 8.03 15.41
CA GLY A 187 -10.28 8.54 14.05
C GLY A 187 -9.05 9.43 13.91
N THR A 188 -8.94 10.20 12.82
CA THR A 188 -7.78 11.06 12.57
C THR A 188 -7.53 12.05 13.70
N ALA A 189 -8.59 12.65 14.27
CA ALA A 189 -8.45 13.63 15.37
C ALA A 189 -7.87 13.05 16.65
N SER A 190 -8.19 11.81 17.02
CA SER A 190 -7.61 11.14 18.19
C SER A 190 -6.21 10.61 17.89
N LEU A 191 -6.00 10.02 16.74
CA LEU A 191 -4.72 9.43 16.34
C LEU A 191 -3.63 10.51 16.19
N ASP A 192 -3.96 11.66 15.59
CA ASP A 192 -3.05 12.80 15.47
C ASP A 192 -2.58 13.34 16.84
N LYS A 193 -3.48 13.37 17.84
CA LYS A 193 -3.13 13.78 19.21
C LYS A 193 -2.31 12.72 19.95
N GLU A 194 -2.55 11.45 19.67
CA GLU A 194 -1.91 10.33 20.35
C GLU A 194 -0.46 10.16 19.91
N LEU A 195 -0.19 10.33 18.62
CA LEU A 195 1.09 10.00 18.03
C LEU A 195 2.08 11.19 18.09
N PRO A 196 3.35 10.92 18.40
CA PRO A 196 4.39 11.95 18.38
C PRO A 196 4.70 12.39 16.94
N SER A 197 4.91 13.72 16.80
CA SER A 197 5.41 14.30 15.54
C SER A 197 6.87 13.94 15.31
N LYS A 198 7.25 13.90 14.04
CA LYS A 198 8.56 13.51 13.59
C LYS A 198 9.03 14.38 12.43
N SER A 199 10.33 14.62 12.32
CA SER A 199 10.91 15.27 11.14
C SER A 199 10.67 14.42 9.89
N ILE A 200 10.32 15.08 8.77
CA ILE A 200 10.09 14.38 7.51
C ILE A 200 11.32 13.57 7.06
N LEU A 201 12.53 14.07 7.31
CA LEU A 201 13.79 13.39 6.96
C LEU A 201 14.07 12.12 7.78
N GLU A 202 13.37 11.95 8.91
CA GLU A 202 13.46 10.76 9.75
C GLU A 202 12.40 9.69 9.40
N MET A 203 11.64 9.90 8.31
CA MET A 203 10.59 8.98 7.85
C MET A 203 11.09 7.54 7.77
N LYS A 204 10.23 6.62 8.20
CA LYS A 204 10.44 5.16 8.11
C LYS A 204 9.16 4.46 7.66
N ALA A 205 9.29 3.28 7.09
CA ALA A 205 8.14 2.44 6.83
C ALA A 205 7.40 2.13 8.16
N GLY A 206 6.08 2.34 8.16
CA GLY A 206 5.21 2.30 9.33
C GLY A 206 4.87 3.67 9.93
N ASP A 207 5.54 4.75 9.53
CA ASP A 207 5.14 6.11 9.87
C ASP A 207 3.88 6.54 9.10
N LEU A 208 3.26 7.62 9.52
CA LEU A 208 2.01 8.13 8.98
C LEU A 208 2.14 9.58 8.56
N LEU A 209 1.49 9.94 7.44
CA LEU A 209 1.10 11.31 7.21
C LEU A 209 -0.34 11.47 7.66
N ILE A 210 -0.60 12.35 8.62
CA ILE A 210 -1.93 12.52 9.21
C ILE A 210 -2.27 13.99 9.48
N GLN A 211 -3.47 14.38 9.07
CA GLN A 211 -4.12 15.62 9.46
C GLN A 211 -5.37 15.29 10.26
N GLY A 212 -5.32 15.60 11.56
CA GLY A 212 -6.43 15.38 12.47
C GLY A 212 -7.55 16.38 12.24
N GLY A 213 -8.81 15.91 12.21
CA GLY A 213 -9.94 16.83 12.11
C GLY A 213 -11.17 16.28 11.39
N PHE A 214 -12.07 17.21 11.03
CA PHE A 214 -13.29 16.98 10.27
C PHE A 214 -13.44 18.13 9.24
N PRO A 215 -12.96 17.97 7.98
CA PRO A 215 -12.33 16.76 7.44
C PRO A 215 -10.91 16.53 7.98
N GLY A 216 -10.52 15.26 7.99
CA GLY A 216 -9.17 14.80 8.29
C GLY A 216 -8.82 13.62 7.41
N HIS A 217 -7.53 13.31 7.26
CA HIS A 217 -7.06 12.17 6.48
C HIS A 217 -5.78 11.58 7.05
N ALA A 218 -5.56 10.29 6.80
CA ALA A 218 -4.35 9.57 7.19
C ALA A 218 -3.95 8.58 6.10
N VAL A 219 -2.64 8.51 5.84
CA VAL A 219 -2.00 7.51 4.98
C VAL A 219 -0.80 6.92 5.71
N ILE A 220 -0.41 5.71 5.35
CA ILE A 220 0.74 5.01 5.94
C ILE A 220 1.87 4.89 4.94
N VAL A 221 3.11 5.11 5.41
CA VAL A 221 4.33 4.78 4.67
C VAL A 221 4.50 3.26 4.70
N ILE A 222 4.30 2.62 3.55
CA ILE A 222 4.24 1.15 3.48
C ILE A 222 5.60 0.52 3.17
N ASP A 223 6.46 1.22 2.44
CA ASP A 223 7.84 0.79 2.14
C ASP A 223 8.72 1.99 1.79
N MET A 224 10.04 1.78 1.79
CA MET A 224 11.05 2.80 1.44
C MET A 224 12.22 2.20 0.70
N CYS A 225 12.85 3.01 -0.15
CA CYS A 225 14.13 2.72 -0.78
C CYS A 225 15.10 3.90 -0.67
N GLU A 226 16.38 3.62 -0.81
CA GLU A 226 17.48 4.58 -0.68
C GLU A 226 18.53 4.33 -1.76
N ASN A 227 19.04 5.41 -2.33
CA ASN A 227 20.18 5.40 -3.20
C ASN A 227 21.47 5.49 -2.32
N GLU A 228 22.21 4.40 -2.23
CA GLU A 228 23.39 4.32 -1.36
C GLU A 228 24.54 5.28 -1.77
N THR A 229 24.52 5.78 -3.01
CA THR A 229 25.55 6.70 -3.51
C THR A 229 25.19 8.15 -3.21
N THR A 230 23.93 8.55 -3.40
CA THR A 230 23.48 9.94 -3.22
C THR A 230 22.85 10.20 -1.85
N GLY A 231 22.37 9.15 -1.16
CA GLY A 231 21.61 9.25 0.08
C GLY A 231 20.15 9.66 -0.13
N GLU A 232 19.72 9.81 -1.39
CA GLU A 232 18.33 10.10 -1.72
C GLU A 232 17.42 8.94 -1.30
N LYS A 233 16.22 9.28 -0.81
CA LYS A 233 15.23 8.29 -0.35
C LYS A 233 13.92 8.47 -1.09
N MET A 234 13.24 7.37 -1.28
CA MET A 234 11.88 7.33 -1.78
C MET A 234 11.00 6.47 -0.87
N TYR A 235 9.70 6.74 -0.89
CA TYR A 235 8.72 6.02 -0.07
C TYR A 235 7.46 5.72 -0.85
N MET A 236 6.71 4.71 -0.40
CA MET A 236 5.39 4.36 -0.90
C MET A 236 4.32 4.63 0.15
N LEU A 237 3.14 5.04 -0.29
CA LEU A 237 1.99 5.31 0.55
C LEU A 237 0.85 4.34 0.26
N ALA A 238 0.11 3.98 1.31
CA ALA A 238 -1.16 3.28 1.20
C ALA A 238 -2.22 3.95 2.05
N GLN A 239 -3.48 3.80 1.64
CA GLN A 239 -4.63 4.36 2.33
C GLN A 239 -5.87 3.48 2.21
N SER A 240 -6.85 3.67 3.09
CA SER A 240 -8.28 3.57 2.83
C SER A 240 -8.88 4.97 2.73
N TYR A 241 -10.18 5.11 2.51
CA TYR A 241 -10.85 6.41 2.39
C TYR A 241 -12.30 6.32 2.88
N MET A 242 -13.08 7.40 2.70
CA MET A 242 -14.53 7.43 2.96
C MET A 242 -15.32 7.35 1.66
N PRO A 243 -16.38 6.52 1.57
CA PRO A 243 -16.81 5.48 2.51
C PRO A 243 -15.76 4.40 2.74
N ALA A 244 -15.92 3.58 3.80
CA ALA A 244 -15.00 2.48 4.11
C ALA A 244 -14.70 1.62 2.89
N GLN A 245 -13.42 1.40 2.61
CA GLN A 245 -12.96 0.76 1.40
C GLN A 245 -11.68 -0.03 1.63
N GLU A 246 -11.31 -0.83 0.64
CA GLU A 246 -10.10 -1.62 0.69
C GLU A 246 -8.84 -0.75 0.75
N ILE A 247 -7.86 -1.18 1.52
CA ILE A 247 -6.55 -0.50 1.56
C ILE A 247 -5.89 -0.66 0.18
N HIS A 248 -5.37 0.42 -0.33
CA HIS A 248 -4.73 0.43 -1.64
C HIS A 248 -3.46 1.27 -1.64
N VAL A 249 -2.50 0.85 -2.46
CA VAL A 249 -1.22 1.52 -2.68
C VAL A 249 -1.43 2.69 -3.63
N LEU A 250 -1.03 3.88 -3.21
CA LEU A 250 -1.25 5.11 -3.96
C LEU A 250 -0.31 5.24 -5.14
N LYS A 251 -0.86 5.74 -6.25
CA LYS A 251 -0.09 6.28 -7.36
C LYS A 251 0.54 7.61 -6.95
N ASN A 252 1.78 7.87 -7.35
CA ASN A 252 2.36 9.21 -7.25
C ASN A 252 1.78 10.12 -8.35
N PRO A 253 1.02 11.17 -8.01
CA PRO A 253 0.38 12.03 -9.00
C PRO A 253 1.34 13.07 -9.62
N SER A 254 2.55 13.21 -9.09
CA SER A 254 3.54 14.21 -9.54
C SER A 254 4.43 13.69 -10.66
N GLU A 255 4.34 12.40 -10.99
CA GLU A 255 5.13 11.77 -12.03
C GLU A 255 4.28 11.45 -13.26
N ASP A 256 4.86 11.68 -14.44
CA ASP A 256 4.22 11.34 -15.72
C ASP A 256 4.12 9.84 -15.94
N GLU A 257 5.07 9.07 -15.40
CA GLU A 257 5.07 7.61 -15.42
C GLU A 257 4.22 7.02 -14.27
N LEU A 258 3.71 5.80 -14.48
CA LEU A 258 2.98 5.07 -13.46
C LEU A 258 3.96 4.58 -12.37
N THR A 259 4.07 5.34 -11.29
CA THR A 259 4.91 4.97 -10.14
C THR A 259 4.17 5.09 -8.82
N VAL A 260 4.63 4.31 -7.84
CA VAL A 260 4.20 4.35 -6.44
C VAL A 260 5.21 5.09 -5.56
N TRP A 261 6.38 5.43 -6.12
CA TRP A 261 7.48 6.00 -5.38
C TRP A 261 7.39 7.52 -5.32
N PHE A 262 7.38 8.06 -4.12
CA PHE A 262 7.43 9.47 -3.80
C PHE A 262 8.83 9.84 -3.33
N GLU A 263 9.37 10.96 -3.79
CA GLU A 263 10.66 11.45 -3.27
C GLU A 263 10.55 11.95 -1.83
N LEU A 264 11.48 11.54 -0.99
CA LEU A 264 11.62 12.08 0.36
C LEU A 264 12.48 13.35 0.31
N ASN A 265 11.84 14.50 0.47
CA ASN A 265 12.49 15.79 0.47
C ASN A 265 11.84 16.74 1.49
N GLU A 266 12.37 17.94 1.65
CA GLU A 266 11.85 18.96 2.57
C GLU A 266 10.81 19.89 1.95
N ASN A 267 10.18 19.51 0.84
CA ASN A 267 9.11 20.28 0.25
C ASN A 267 7.96 20.48 1.24
N GLU A 268 7.40 21.67 1.26
CA GLU A 268 6.30 22.01 2.18
C GLU A 268 5.04 21.17 1.95
N THR A 269 4.87 20.66 0.72
CA THR A 269 3.64 20.00 0.29
C THR A 269 3.90 18.61 -0.25
N ILE A 270 3.16 17.63 0.26
CA ILE A 270 3.13 16.25 -0.20
C ILE A 270 1.77 15.99 -0.81
N ARG A 271 1.72 15.87 -2.14
CA ARG A 271 0.48 15.64 -2.88
C ARG A 271 0.25 14.16 -3.09
N THR A 272 -0.91 13.67 -2.66
CA THR A 272 -1.43 12.34 -3.02
C THR A 272 -2.58 12.49 -4.02
N PRO A 273 -3.07 11.43 -4.64
CA PRO A 273 -4.17 11.53 -5.60
C PRO A 273 -5.46 12.16 -5.06
N GLU A 274 -5.70 12.11 -3.75
CA GLU A 274 -6.97 12.49 -3.13
C GLU A 274 -6.81 13.43 -1.93
N TRP A 275 -5.58 13.73 -1.51
CA TRP A 275 -5.30 14.61 -0.38
C TRP A 275 -3.95 15.32 -0.53
N THR A 276 -3.77 16.37 0.25
CA THR A 276 -2.51 17.11 0.32
C THR A 276 -2.08 17.22 1.78
N PHE A 277 -0.90 16.71 2.07
CA PHE A 277 -0.23 16.81 3.36
C PHE A 277 0.89 17.85 3.32
N THR A 278 1.44 18.15 4.48
CA THR A 278 2.66 18.94 4.65
C THR A 278 3.75 18.09 5.30
N LYS A 279 4.99 18.54 5.22
CA LYS A 279 6.12 17.89 5.89
C LYS A 279 5.96 17.79 7.42
N ASN A 280 5.07 18.61 8.02
CA ASN A 280 4.81 18.63 9.46
C ASN A 280 3.76 17.61 9.89
N ASP A 281 3.11 16.94 8.95
CA ASP A 281 2.05 15.97 9.21
C ASP A 281 2.60 14.55 9.50
N LEU A 282 3.94 14.38 9.53
CA LEU A 282 4.56 13.08 9.81
C LEU A 282 4.48 12.74 11.29
N LYS A 283 3.94 11.56 11.58
CA LYS A 283 3.81 10.96 12.92
C LYS A 283 4.32 9.51 12.92
N SER A 284 4.63 9.00 14.10
CA SER A 284 5.06 7.59 14.28
C SER A 284 4.31 6.90 15.41
N PHE A 285 4.17 5.56 15.30
CA PHE A 285 3.68 4.71 16.39
C PHE A 285 4.72 4.51 17.48
#